data_f189deec8c989c3162d71f9e585468a0
#
_entry.id   f189deec8c989c3162d71f9e585468a0
#
_cell.length_a   1.000
_cell.length_b   1.000
_cell.length_c   1.000
_cell.angle_alpha   90.00
_cell.angle_beta   90.00
_cell.angle_gamma   90.00
#
_symmetry.space_group_name_H-M   'P 1'
#
loop_
_entity.id
_entity.type
_entity.pdbx_description
1 polymer ?
#
loop_
_entity_poly.entity_id
_entity_poly.type
_entity_poly.pdbx_seq_one_letter_code
_entity_poly.pdbx_strand_id
1 'polypeptide(L)'
;LFVFCLLAVFPGFGKQQGRGTDYMLVVSVYAEASAWSNDIIIPVINMAAGIENLNVYSEYMNMLLIDNDTLATEFKRRLFANYREHPPRMLLLIGNPAKILLEDVKKHWGDIPILFCADKEYVGTDSLYLKRNPIPPDQRTPLSELVSEYNLTVLQTPVFLRQSVDLMRRMIPGMKELVFLGDDLYINRQ
;
A
#
# COMPACT_ATOMS: atom_id res chain seq x y z
N LEU A 1 -36.68 -21.02 -26.27
CA LEU A 1 -36.03 -20.63 -25.02
C LEU A 1 -34.68 -20.00 -25.36
N PHE A 2 -34.66 -18.67 -25.52
CA PHE A 2 -33.43 -17.92 -25.81
C PHE A 2 -32.72 -17.58 -24.49
N VAL A 3 -31.54 -18.16 -24.29
CA VAL A 3 -30.64 -17.80 -23.19
C VAL A 3 -29.82 -16.59 -23.65
N PHE A 4 -30.12 -15.42 -23.11
CA PHE A 4 -29.28 -14.22 -23.25
C PHE A 4 -28.06 -14.34 -22.33
N CYS A 5 -26.89 -14.66 -22.89
CA CYS A 5 -25.64 -14.47 -22.22
C CYS A 5 -25.34 -12.97 -22.11
N LEU A 6 -25.56 -12.38 -20.94
CA LEU A 6 -25.09 -11.04 -20.60
C LEU A 6 -23.58 -11.11 -20.45
N LEU A 7 -22.85 -10.81 -21.52
CA LEU A 7 -21.44 -10.45 -21.46
C LEU A 7 -21.35 -9.11 -20.72
N ALA A 8 -21.03 -9.17 -19.42
CA ALA A 8 -20.60 -7.99 -18.68
C ALA A 8 -19.27 -7.51 -19.28
N VAL A 9 -19.37 -6.55 -20.16
CA VAL A 9 -18.21 -5.78 -20.61
C VAL A 9 -17.78 -4.97 -19.41
N PHE A 10 -16.75 -5.44 -18.68
CA PHE A 10 -16.02 -4.60 -17.75
C PHE A 10 -15.48 -3.41 -18.58
N PRO A 11 -15.79 -2.17 -18.18
CA PRO A 11 -15.17 -1.02 -18.83
C PRO A 11 -13.66 -1.18 -18.67
N GLY A 12 -13.00 -1.41 -19.80
CA GLY A 12 -11.56 -1.49 -19.86
C GLY A 12 -11.00 -0.23 -19.24
N PHE A 13 -10.07 -0.39 -18.32
CA PHE A 13 -9.21 0.68 -17.81
C PHE A 13 -8.70 1.47 -19.02
N GLY A 14 -9.16 2.71 -19.12
CA GLY A 14 -8.84 3.58 -20.21
C GLY A 14 -7.32 3.71 -20.35
N LYS A 15 -6.81 3.41 -21.54
CA LYS A 15 -5.45 3.78 -21.91
C LYS A 15 -5.29 5.27 -21.66
N GLN A 16 -4.60 5.63 -20.61
CA GLN A 16 -4.25 6.99 -20.30
C GLN A 16 -3.16 7.43 -21.27
N GLN A 17 -3.56 8.10 -22.32
CA GLN A 17 -2.70 8.83 -23.23
C GLN A 17 -2.34 10.17 -22.58
N GLY A 18 -1.28 10.20 -21.79
CA GLY A 18 -0.66 11.41 -21.28
C GLY A 18 0.80 11.44 -21.73
N ARG A 19 1.07 11.97 -22.91
CA ARG A 19 2.43 12.26 -23.34
C ARG A 19 2.99 13.42 -22.52
N GLY A 20 4.06 13.20 -21.79
CA GLY A 20 5.01 14.24 -21.43
C GLY A 20 4.76 15.01 -20.12
N THR A 21 3.89 14.57 -19.25
CA THR A 21 3.72 15.19 -17.92
C THR A 21 4.35 14.31 -16.85
N ASP A 22 5.04 14.93 -15.93
CA ASP A 22 5.55 14.28 -14.73
C ASP A 22 4.36 13.74 -13.91
N TYR A 23 4.51 12.56 -13.32
CA TYR A 23 3.46 12.01 -12.50
C TYR A 23 4.01 11.26 -11.29
N MET A 24 3.18 11.22 -10.25
CA MET A 24 3.37 10.38 -9.07
C MET A 24 2.51 9.13 -9.24
N LEU A 25 3.07 7.96 -8.97
CA LEU A 25 2.32 6.73 -8.86
C LEU A 25 2.10 6.38 -7.39
N VAL A 26 0.86 6.15 -7.03
CA VAL A 26 0.46 5.66 -5.71
C VAL A 26 0.16 4.17 -5.83
N VAL A 27 0.80 3.34 -5.00
CA VAL A 27 0.49 1.91 -4.92
C VAL A 27 0.07 1.58 -3.50
N SER A 28 -1.20 1.22 -3.33
CA SER A 28 -1.76 0.80 -2.05
C SER A 28 -1.86 -0.72 -1.98
N VAL A 29 -1.45 -1.30 -0.84
CA VAL A 29 -1.66 -2.74 -0.58
C VAL A 29 -3.12 -3.07 -0.26
N TYR A 30 -3.92 -2.08 0.06
CA TYR A 30 -5.34 -2.22 0.38
C TYR A 30 -6.21 -2.17 -0.87
N ALA A 31 -7.49 -2.46 -0.68
CA ALA A 31 -8.50 -2.26 -1.72
C ALA A 31 -8.78 -0.77 -1.93
N GLU A 32 -9.30 -0.41 -3.11
CA GLU A 32 -9.67 0.97 -3.46
C GLU A 32 -10.64 1.61 -2.46
N ALA A 33 -11.56 0.84 -1.90
CA ALA A 33 -12.52 1.31 -0.90
C ALA A 33 -11.96 1.40 0.54
N SER A 34 -10.67 1.18 0.75
CA SER A 34 -10.06 1.25 2.08
C SER A 34 -10.04 2.69 2.61
N ALA A 35 -10.70 2.93 3.73
CA ALA A 35 -10.73 4.24 4.38
C ALA A 35 -9.31 4.76 4.68
N TRP A 36 -8.45 3.91 5.23
CA TRP A 36 -7.07 4.31 5.56
C TRP A 36 -6.26 4.72 4.33
N SER A 37 -6.38 4.01 3.21
CA SER A 37 -5.74 4.42 1.96
C SER A 37 -6.29 5.75 1.45
N ASN A 38 -7.60 5.91 1.50
CA ASN A 38 -8.28 7.10 0.98
C ASN A 38 -7.94 8.35 1.80
N ASP A 39 -7.74 8.21 3.11
CA ASP A 39 -7.29 9.30 3.98
C ASP A 39 -5.88 9.82 3.60
N ILE A 40 -5.08 9.01 2.90
CA ILE A 40 -3.79 9.41 2.36
C ILE A 40 -3.91 9.86 0.90
N ILE A 41 -4.58 9.09 0.06
CA ILE A 41 -4.63 9.29 -1.40
C ILE A 41 -5.41 10.55 -1.76
N ILE A 42 -6.57 10.80 -1.14
CA ILE A 42 -7.42 11.96 -1.48
C ILE A 42 -6.71 13.29 -1.21
N PRO A 43 -6.07 13.52 -0.05
CA PRO A 43 -5.26 14.71 0.15
C PRO A 43 -4.12 14.86 -0.85
N VAL A 44 -3.44 13.78 -1.20
CA VAL A 44 -2.34 13.80 -2.19
C VAL A 44 -2.86 14.24 -3.55
N ILE A 45 -3.98 13.68 -4.02
CA ILE A 45 -4.61 14.07 -5.29
C ILE A 45 -5.03 15.56 -5.25
N ASN A 46 -5.66 16.00 -4.16
CA ASN A 46 -6.11 17.39 -4.02
C ASN A 46 -4.92 18.37 -4.00
N MET A 47 -3.82 18.02 -3.36
CA MET A 47 -2.61 18.84 -3.37
C MET A 47 -1.97 18.88 -4.76
N ALA A 48 -1.88 17.73 -5.43
CA ALA A 48 -1.32 17.64 -6.78
C ALA A 48 -2.12 18.43 -7.81
N ALA A 49 -3.45 18.53 -7.65
CA ALA A 49 -4.30 19.32 -8.52
C ALA A 49 -3.95 20.83 -8.54
N GLY A 50 -3.25 21.33 -7.51
CA GLY A 50 -2.72 22.69 -7.44
C GLY A 50 -1.33 22.87 -8.05
N ILE A 51 -0.70 21.80 -8.51
CA ILE A 51 0.66 21.80 -9.07
C ILE A 51 0.56 21.61 -10.59
N GLU A 52 1.04 22.60 -11.33
CA GLU A 52 1.04 22.54 -12.78
C GLU A 52 1.84 21.33 -13.29
N ASN A 53 1.27 20.59 -14.23
CA ASN A 53 1.87 19.40 -14.88
C ASN A 53 2.17 18.22 -13.97
N LEU A 54 1.60 18.14 -12.73
CA LEU A 54 1.69 16.98 -11.88
C LEU A 54 0.40 16.17 -11.91
N ASN A 55 0.47 14.93 -12.39
CA ASN A 55 -0.62 13.96 -12.32
C ASN A 55 -0.37 12.94 -11.22
N VAL A 56 -1.44 12.38 -10.68
CA VAL A 56 -1.38 11.27 -9.70
C VAL A 56 -2.19 10.11 -10.23
N TYR A 57 -1.56 8.95 -10.30
CA TYR A 57 -2.20 7.68 -10.66
C TYR A 57 -2.18 6.74 -9.50
N SER A 58 -3.23 5.93 -9.33
CA SER A 58 -3.35 4.99 -8.22
C SER A 58 -3.52 3.56 -8.72
N GLU A 59 -2.77 2.65 -8.12
CA GLU A 59 -2.86 1.21 -8.31
C GLU A 59 -3.12 0.54 -6.94
N TYR A 60 -3.97 -0.48 -6.94
CA TYR A 60 -4.37 -1.18 -5.74
C TYR A 60 -3.97 -2.65 -5.83
N MET A 61 -3.09 -3.10 -4.94
CA MET A 61 -2.66 -4.49 -4.88
C MET A 61 -3.76 -5.40 -4.37
N ASN A 62 -4.60 -4.88 -3.48
CA ASN A 62 -5.63 -5.65 -2.78
C ASN A 62 -5.06 -6.95 -2.17
N MET A 63 -4.14 -6.81 -1.24
CA MET A 63 -3.42 -7.94 -0.61
C MET A 63 -4.34 -8.98 0.05
N LEU A 64 -5.62 -8.66 0.26
CA LEU A 64 -6.61 -9.63 0.72
C LEU A 64 -6.89 -10.71 -0.34
N LEU A 65 -6.72 -10.39 -1.63
CA LEU A 65 -6.91 -11.32 -2.75
C LEU A 65 -5.61 -11.99 -3.18
N ILE A 66 -4.46 -11.40 -2.87
CA ILE A 66 -3.14 -11.99 -3.16
C ILE A 66 -2.80 -12.97 -2.04
N ASP A 67 -2.87 -14.26 -2.33
CA ASP A 67 -2.62 -15.34 -1.37
C ASP A 67 -1.48 -16.28 -1.79
N ASN A 68 -0.83 -15.99 -2.91
CA ASN A 68 0.27 -16.78 -3.43
C ASN A 68 1.18 -15.97 -4.35
N ASP A 69 2.37 -16.51 -4.62
CA ASP A 69 3.41 -15.88 -5.43
C ASP A 69 2.96 -15.63 -6.88
N THR A 70 2.05 -16.45 -7.41
CA THR A 70 1.56 -16.30 -8.79
C THR A 70 0.78 -15.00 -8.97
N LEU A 71 -0.17 -14.72 -8.07
CA LEU A 71 -0.96 -13.49 -8.13
C LEU A 71 -0.09 -12.25 -7.89
N ALA A 72 0.86 -12.34 -6.95
CA ALA A 72 1.81 -11.26 -6.70
C ALA A 72 2.70 -11.00 -7.93
N THR A 73 3.21 -12.06 -8.56
CA THR A 73 4.01 -11.98 -9.78
C THR A 73 3.22 -11.36 -10.92
N GLU A 74 1.97 -11.75 -11.10
CA GLU A 74 1.10 -11.18 -12.13
C GLU A 74 0.79 -9.70 -11.89
N PHE A 75 0.52 -9.29 -10.63
CA PHE A 75 0.37 -7.88 -10.28
C PHE A 75 1.63 -7.09 -10.62
N LYS A 76 2.81 -7.55 -10.18
CA LYS A 76 4.09 -6.93 -10.48
C LYS A 76 4.31 -6.82 -11.99
N ARG A 77 4.14 -7.92 -12.73
CA ARG A 77 4.30 -7.94 -14.19
C ARG A 77 3.41 -6.90 -14.87
N ARG A 78 2.15 -6.81 -14.48
CA ARG A 78 1.19 -5.82 -15.03
C ARG A 78 1.60 -4.40 -14.66
N LEU A 79 1.93 -4.16 -13.39
CA LEU A 79 2.36 -2.84 -12.92
C LEU A 79 3.56 -2.33 -13.73
N PHE A 80 4.64 -3.09 -13.78
CA PHE A 80 5.85 -2.67 -14.48
C PHE A 80 5.70 -2.63 -16.00
N ALA A 81 4.82 -3.43 -16.58
CA ALA A 81 4.49 -3.35 -18.00
C ALA A 81 3.73 -2.06 -18.34
N ASN A 82 2.75 -1.67 -17.53
CA ASN A 82 1.94 -0.48 -17.75
C ASN A 82 2.76 0.81 -17.72
N TYR A 83 3.77 0.86 -16.85
CA TYR A 83 4.60 2.06 -16.61
C TYR A 83 6.03 1.93 -17.18
N ARG A 84 6.27 1.01 -18.09
CA ARG A 84 7.59 0.72 -18.64
C ARG A 84 8.17 1.86 -19.47
N GLU A 85 7.36 2.40 -20.38
CA GLU A 85 7.82 3.43 -21.33
C GLU A 85 7.98 4.80 -20.68
N HIS A 86 7.17 5.04 -19.65
CA HIS A 86 7.17 6.28 -18.88
C HIS A 86 7.12 5.95 -17.39
N PRO A 87 8.27 5.72 -16.75
CA PRO A 87 8.35 5.49 -15.31
C PRO A 87 7.85 6.70 -14.51
N PRO A 88 7.28 6.48 -13.31
CA PRO A 88 6.88 7.58 -12.44
C PRO A 88 8.08 8.40 -11.97
N ARG A 89 7.88 9.70 -11.75
CA ARG A 89 8.89 10.59 -11.14
C ARG A 89 9.03 10.37 -9.65
N MET A 90 7.99 9.90 -9.02
CA MET A 90 7.93 9.59 -7.60
C MET A 90 6.95 8.44 -7.38
N LEU A 91 7.24 7.61 -6.40
CA LEU A 91 6.37 6.51 -5.97
C LEU A 91 5.90 6.77 -4.54
N LEU A 92 4.60 6.64 -4.30
CA LEU A 92 4.01 6.60 -2.97
C LEU A 92 3.53 5.16 -2.70
N LEU A 93 4.12 4.50 -1.72
CA LEU A 93 3.73 3.18 -1.26
C LEU A 93 2.92 3.28 0.03
N ILE A 94 1.79 2.61 0.10
CA ILE A 94 0.89 2.63 1.26
C ILE A 94 0.73 1.23 1.83
N GLY A 95 1.19 1.03 3.06
CA GLY A 95 1.17 -0.22 3.83
C GLY A 95 2.44 -1.05 3.73
N ASN A 96 2.87 -1.64 4.84
CA ASN A 96 4.14 -2.36 4.95
C ASN A 96 4.32 -3.49 3.92
N PRO A 97 3.28 -4.27 3.52
CA PRO A 97 3.44 -5.27 2.47
C PRO A 97 3.88 -4.73 1.10
N ALA A 98 3.73 -3.42 0.83
CA ALA A 98 4.23 -2.82 -0.42
C ALA A 98 5.77 -2.93 -0.57
N LYS A 99 6.48 -3.25 0.51
CA LYS A 99 7.91 -3.58 0.51
C LYS A 99 8.28 -4.60 -0.57
N ILE A 100 7.40 -5.55 -0.89
CA ILE A 100 7.64 -6.57 -1.93
C ILE A 100 7.88 -5.99 -3.34
N LEU A 101 7.62 -4.70 -3.54
CA LEU A 101 7.83 -4.01 -4.82
C LEU A 101 9.21 -3.34 -4.92
N LEU A 102 9.91 -3.11 -3.80
CA LEU A 102 11.09 -2.23 -3.77
C LEU A 102 12.24 -2.69 -4.69
N GLU A 103 12.54 -3.99 -4.69
CA GLU A 103 13.58 -4.55 -5.57
C GLU A 103 13.22 -4.39 -7.05
N ASP A 104 11.95 -4.66 -7.41
CA ASP A 104 11.50 -4.51 -8.78
C ASP A 104 11.44 -3.03 -9.20
N VAL A 105 11.08 -2.11 -8.30
CA VAL A 105 11.15 -0.66 -8.55
C VAL A 105 12.59 -0.26 -8.90
N LYS A 106 13.56 -0.62 -8.07
CA LYS A 106 14.97 -0.33 -8.30
C LYS A 106 15.47 -0.91 -9.63
N LYS A 107 15.05 -2.13 -9.96
CA LYS A 107 15.41 -2.82 -11.19
C LYS A 107 14.80 -2.18 -12.44
N HIS A 108 13.53 -1.79 -12.40
CA HIS A 108 12.80 -1.35 -13.59
C HIS A 108 12.76 0.16 -13.77
N TRP A 109 12.76 0.93 -12.67
CA TRP A 109 12.61 2.40 -12.68
C TRP A 109 13.84 3.13 -12.12
N GLY A 110 14.85 2.38 -11.62
CA GLY A 110 16.06 2.95 -11.05
C GLY A 110 15.85 3.53 -9.65
N ASP A 111 16.62 4.55 -9.32
CA ASP A 111 16.65 5.16 -7.98
C ASP A 111 15.65 6.33 -7.87
N ILE A 112 14.39 6.09 -8.22
CA ILE A 112 13.35 7.11 -8.07
C ILE A 112 13.03 7.38 -6.61
N PRO A 113 12.62 8.61 -6.24
CA PRO A 113 12.18 8.90 -4.88
C PRO A 113 10.94 8.09 -4.49
N ILE A 114 10.98 7.47 -3.31
CA ILE A 114 9.88 6.67 -2.77
C ILE A 114 9.44 7.27 -1.44
N LEU A 115 8.15 7.59 -1.33
CA LEU A 115 7.51 7.90 -0.06
C LEU A 115 6.78 6.64 0.42
N PHE A 116 7.10 6.15 1.61
CA PHE A 116 6.58 4.91 2.15
C PHE A 116 5.74 5.17 3.40
N CYS A 117 4.42 5.10 3.27
CA CYS A 117 3.49 5.21 4.39
C CYS A 117 3.34 3.85 5.07
N ALA A 118 3.96 3.72 6.24
CA ALA A 118 4.00 2.49 7.02
C ALA A 118 3.11 2.57 8.26
N ASP A 119 2.48 1.46 8.61
CA ASP A 119 1.68 1.29 9.83
C ASP A 119 2.45 0.54 10.94
N LYS A 120 3.60 -0.07 10.61
CA LYS A 120 4.50 -0.74 11.55
C LYS A 120 5.92 -0.20 11.41
N GLU A 121 6.70 -0.29 12.48
CA GLU A 121 8.11 0.13 12.53
C GLU A 121 9.07 -0.83 11.80
N TYR A 122 8.55 -1.94 11.31
CA TYR A 122 9.32 -3.01 10.70
C TYR A 122 8.59 -3.60 9.50
N VAL A 123 9.34 -4.29 8.67
CA VAL A 123 8.82 -5.14 7.60
C VAL A 123 9.28 -6.58 7.80
N GLY A 124 8.59 -7.51 7.15
CA GLY A 124 8.96 -8.91 7.06
C GLY A 124 9.58 -9.26 5.72
N THR A 125 9.88 -10.54 5.53
CA THR A 125 10.27 -11.09 4.24
C THR A 125 9.07 -11.13 3.29
N ASP A 126 9.31 -11.09 1.98
CA ASP A 126 8.26 -11.15 0.96
C ASP A 126 7.41 -12.41 1.12
N SER A 127 8.05 -13.54 1.43
CA SER A 127 7.36 -14.82 1.66
C SER A 127 6.34 -14.75 2.81
N LEU A 128 6.63 -14.01 3.88
CA LEU A 128 5.68 -13.86 4.98
C LEU A 128 4.43 -13.09 4.55
N TYR A 129 4.61 -12.03 3.77
CA TYR A 129 3.49 -11.27 3.22
C TYR A 129 2.65 -12.09 2.25
N LEU A 130 3.29 -12.81 1.33
CA LEU A 130 2.61 -13.62 0.32
C LEU A 130 1.86 -14.81 0.93
N LYS A 131 2.40 -15.42 2.00
CA LYS A 131 1.77 -16.52 2.74
C LYS A 131 0.79 -16.05 3.82
N ARG A 132 0.65 -14.74 4.01
CA ARG A 132 -0.18 -14.13 5.06
C ARG A 132 0.18 -14.64 6.47
N ASN A 133 1.47 -14.84 6.72
CA ASN A 133 1.95 -15.26 8.02
C ASN A 133 2.30 -14.04 8.87
N PRO A 134 2.04 -14.06 10.18
CA PRO A 134 2.55 -13.06 11.11
C PRO A 134 4.07 -12.98 11.00
N ILE A 135 4.63 -11.79 11.20
CA ILE A 135 6.07 -11.55 11.15
C ILE A 135 6.66 -11.86 12.54
N PRO A 136 7.42 -12.97 12.70
CA PRO A 136 8.05 -13.29 13.96
C PRO A 136 9.07 -12.20 14.34
N PRO A 137 9.30 -11.96 15.65
CA PRO A 137 10.23 -10.91 16.08
C PRO A 137 11.64 -11.02 15.50
N ASP A 138 12.13 -12.22 15.30
CA ASP A 138 13.46 -12.54 14.74
C ASP A 138 13.55 -12.36 13.21
N GLN A 139 12.42 -12.15 12.54
CA GLN A 139 12.32 -11.90 11.09
C GLN A 139 11.85 -10.47 10.76
N ARG A 140 11.90 -9.58 11.75
CA ARG A 140 11.55 -8.17 11.60
C ARG A 140 12.77 -7.37 11.16
N THR A 141 12.66 -6.70 10.02
CA THR A 141 13.65 -5.74 9.53
C THR A 141 13.15 -4.34 9.85
N PRO A 142 13.89 -3.54 10.61
CA PRO A 142 13.52 -2.15 10.88
C PRO A 142 13.39 -1.34 9.59
N LEU A 143 12.44 -0.41 9.53
CA LEU A 143 12.27 0.47 8.37
C LEU A 143 13.51 1.33 8.08
N SER A 144 14.32 1.64 9.10
CA SER A 144 15.58 2.36 8.95
C SER A 144 16.60 1.65 8.05
N GLU A 145 16.57 0.32 7.98
CA GLU A 145 17.42 -0.44 7.06
C GLU A 145 17.01 -0.23 5.61
N LEU A 146 15.70 -0.19 5.31
CA LEU A 146 15.21 0.10 3.96
C LEU A 146 15.60 1.51 3.50
N VAL A 147 15.59 2.49 4.40
CA VAL A 147 16.00 3.87 4.07
C VAL A 147 17.48 3.92 3.62
N SER A 148 18.33 3.05 4.16
CA SER A 148 19.74 3.00 3.74
C SER A 148 19.96 2.30 2.39
N GLU A 149 19.01 1.47 1.96
CA GLU A 149 19.13 0.65 0.75
C GLU A 149 18.45 1.26 -0.48
N TYR A 150 17.38 2.02 -0.25
CA TYR A 150 16.56 2.63 -1.30
C TYR A 150 16.47 4.14 -1.11
N ASN A 151 16.21 4.88 -2.18
CA ASN A 151 15.89 6.32 -2.12
C ASN A 151 14.49 6.53 -1.49
N LEU A 152 14.38 6.27 -0.20
CA LEU A 152 13.14 6.06 0.51
C LEU A 152 13.01 7.03 1.68
N THR A 153 11.86 7.70 1.76
CA THR A 153 11.42 8.45 2.93
C THR A 153 10.24 7.73 3.58
N VAL A 154 10.34 7.44 4.87
CA VAL A 154 9.27 6.77 5.62
C VAL A 154 8.38 7.79 6.31
N LEU A 155 7.07 7.66 6.12
CA LEU A 155 6.03 8.26 6.95
C LEU A 155 5.38 7.14 7.77
N GLN A 156 5.67 7.12 9.05
CA GLN A 156 5.08 6.12 9.94
C GLN A 156 3.84 6.68 10.63
N THR A 157 2.74 5.92 10.56
CA THR A 157 1.55 6.24 11.36
C THR A 157 1.74 5.74 12.79
N PRO A 158 1.77 6.62 13.79
CA PRO A 158 1.98 6.19 15.16
C PRO A 158 0.79 5.36 15.68
N VAL A 159 1.08 4.26 16.36
CA VAL A 159 0.08 3.42 17.01
C VAL A 159 -0.09 3.87 18.46
N PHE A 160 -1.19 4.55 18.76
CA PHE A 160 -1.48 5.10 20.09
C PHE A 160 -2.29 4.15 21.00
N LEU A 161 -2.25 2.83 20.78
CA LEU A 161 -3.08 1.89 21.51
C LEU A 161 -2.88 1.99 23.03
N ARG A 162 -1.63 2.00 23.50
CA ARG A 162 -1.32 2.15 24.92
C ARG A 162 -1.85 3.47 25.48
N GLN A 163 -1.57 4.57 24.80
CA GLN A 163 -2.00 5.91 25.21
C GLN A 163 -3.54 6.00 25.24
N SER A 164 -4.23 5.38 24.29
CA SER A 164 -5.67 5.31 24.23
C SER A 164 -6.23 4.54 25.42
N VAL A 165 -5.65 3.39 25.78
CA VAL A 165 -6.04 2.61 26.96
C VAL A 165 -5.79 3.40 28.25
N ASP A 166 -4.65 4.07 28.37
CA ASP A 166 -4.32 4.88 29.53
C ASP A 166 -5.28 6.09 29.67
N LEU A 167 -5.65 6.69 28.55
CA LEU A 167 -6.66 7.76 28.54
C LEU A 167 -8.02 7.22 28.98
N MET A 168 -8.47 6.09 28.45
CA MET A 168 -9.73 5.45 28.86
C MET A 168 -9.76 5.16 30.36
N ARG A 169 -8.67 4.66 30.94
CA ARG A 169 -8.55 4.42 32.39
C ARG A 169 -8.68 5.70 33.21
N ARG A 170 -8.17 6.83 32.71
CA ARG A 170 -8.31 8.13 33.37
C ARG A 170 -9.73 8.66 33.27
N MET A 171 -10.38 8.46 32.13
CA MET A 171 -11.75 8.93 31.89
C MET A 171 -12.81 8.08 32.61
N ILE A 172 -12.53 6.80 32.83
CA ILE A 172 -13.43 5.84 33.46
C ILE A 172 -12.71 5.21 34.66
N PRO A 173 -12.66 5.91 35.82
CA PRO A 173 -12.09 5.35 37.04
C PRO A 173 -12.84 4.08 37.44
N GLY A 174 -12.10 2.97 37.61
CA GLY A 174 -12.70 1.69 37.99
C GLY A 174 -13.00 0.76 36.81
N MET A 175 -12.61 1.13 35.58
CA MET A 175 -12.65 0.20 34.44
C MET A 175 -11.84 -1.06 34.76
N LYS A 176 -12.51 -2.23 34.75
CA LYS A 176 -11.91 -3.53 35.07
C LYS A 176 -11.60 -4.34 33.81
N GLU A 177 -12.36 -4.13 32.76
CA GLU A 177 -12.29 -4.90 31.53
C GLU A 177 -12.28 -3.99 30.33
N LEU A 178 -11.55 -4.38 29.30
CA LEU A 178 -11.50 -3.76 27.98
C LEU A 178 -11.66 -4.86 26.93
N VAL A 179 -12.64 -4.69 26.04
CA VAL A 179 -12.89 -5.61 24.94
C VAL A 179 -12.42 -4.98 23.65
N PHE A 180 -11.51 -5.66 22.95
CA PHE A 180 -11.13 -5.29 21.60
C PHE A 180 -12.00 -6.05 20.59
N LEU A 181 -12.65 -5.29 19.71
CA LEU A 181 -13.34 -5.85 18.56
C LEU A 181 -12.45 -5.65 17.34
N GLY A 182 -12.06 -6.73 16.72
CA GLY A 182 -11.26 -6.75 15.49
C GLY A 182 -11.77 -7.84 14.55
N ASP A 183 -11.48 -7.71 13.28
CA ASP A 183 -11.66 -8.80 12.33
C ASP A 183 -10.42 -9.71 12.31
N ASP A 184 -10.55 -10.85 11.64
CA ASP A 184 -9.48 -11.84 11.48
C ASP A 184 -8.69 -11.63 10.17
N LEU A 185 -8.73 -10.41 9.63
CA LEU A 185 -7.96 -10.10 8.43
C LEU A 185 -6.45 -10.13 8.71
N TYR A 186 -5.71 -10.67 7.77
CA TYR A 186 -4.25 -10.78 7.85
C TYR A 186 -3.56 -9.48 8.28
N ILE A 187 -4.00 -8.34 7.74
CA ILE A 187 -3.45 -7.01 8.05
C ILE A 187 -3.56 -6.67 9.55
N ASN A 188 -4.60 -7.16 10.22
CA ASN A 188 -4.84 -6.91 11.64
C ASN A 188 -4.15 -7.92 12.56
N ARG A 189 -3.57 -8.99 11.99
CA ARG A 189 -2.79 -9.99 12.75
C ARG A 189 -1.28 -9.68 12.80
N GLN A 190 -0.80 -8.62 12.16
CA GLN A 190 0.62 -8.24 12.08
C GLN A 190 1.15 -7.65 13.38
#